data_b0946395f9e43a5f035691f4fced2265
#
_entry.id   b0946395f9e43a5f035691f4fced2265
#
_cell.length_a   1.000
_cell.length_b   1.000
_cell.length_c   1.000
_cell.angle_alpha   90.00
_cell.angle_beta   90.00
_cell.angle_gamma   90.00
#
_symmetry.space_group_name_H-M   'P 1'
#
loop_
_entity.id
_entity.type
_entity.pdbx_description
1 polymer ?
#
loop_
_entity_poly.entity_id
_entity_poly.type
_entity_poly.pdbx_seq_one_letter_code
_entity_poly.pdbx_strand_id
1 'polypeptide(L)'
;MIKISSEDENFQIILSPNRSLTGKYRWIFIGSIATICLSIATIFFILGATLILPFAGLEVAILSIAFYLNFKWSSQKEVIYINPQEVRIEKGNNKLEFSWKEFRTFTSFVISKEDKDNIQLGFRSKGQTIYVGSFLNFDEKEELKEEVSKIISELNSL
;
A
#
# COMPACT_ATOMS: atom_id res chain seq x y z
N MET A 1 6.74 -3.54 0.50
CA MET A 1 7.34 -4.58 -0.37
C MET A 1 7.53 -4.01 -1.76
N ILE A 2 8.75 -4.04 -2.28
CA ILE A 2 9.16 -3.50 -3.57
C ILE A 2 9.41 -4.69 -4.51
N LYS A 3 8.95 -4.59 -5.76
CA LYS A 3 9.29 -5.55 -6.82
C LYS A 3 9.75 -4.76 -8.03
N ILE A 4 10.92 -5.11 -8.55
CA ILE A 4 11.51 -4.46 -9.72
C ILE A 4 11.56 -5.49 -10.84
N SER A 5 11.14 -5.09 -12.01
CA SER A 5 11.25 -5.83 -13.25
C SER A 5 11.86 -4.92 -14.29
N SER A 6 12.83 -5.41 -15.04
CA SER A 6 13.43 -4.71 -16.18
C SER A 6 13.29 -5.55 -17.42
N GLU A 7 12.91 -4.95 -18.51
CA GLU A 7 12.85 -5.54 -19.82
C GLU A 7 13.49 -4.55 -20.80
N ASP A 8 14.68 -4.87 -21.28
CA ASP A 8 15.56 -3.96 -21.99
C ASP A 8 15.79 -2.66 -21.22
N GLU A 9 15.46 -1.50 -21.78
CA GLU A 9 15.57 -0.18 -21.15
C GLU A 9 14.29 0.28 -20.43
N ASN A 10 13.31 -0.62 -20.24
CA ASN A 10 12.06 -0.33 -19.55
C ASN A 10 12.10 -0.91 -18.13
N PHE A 11 12.09 -0.05 -17.15
CA PHE A 11 12.07 -0.42 -15.75
C PHE A 11 10.67 -0.24 -15.18
N GLN A 12 10.19 -1.28 -14.50
CA GLN A 12 8.92 -1.26 -13.79
C GLN A 12 9.15 -1.55 -12.32
N ILE A 13 8.77 -0.62 -11.46
CA ILE A 13 8.84 -0.75 -10.01
C ILE A 13 7.41 -0.83 -9.47
N ILE A 14 7.09 -1.92 -8.80
CA ILE A 14 5.79 -2.15 -8.17
C ILE A 14 5.94 -2.00 -6.68
N LEU A 15 5.22 -1.04 -6.11
CA LEU A 15 5.15 -0.76 -4.69
C LEU A 15 3.81 -1.24 -4.12
N SER A 16 3.87 -1.96 -3.02
CA SER A 16 2.67 -2.40 -2.31
C SER A 16 2.91 -2.43 -0.80
N PRO A 17 1.90 -2.12 0.04
CA PRO A 17 2.01 -2.28 1.48
C PRO A 17 2.30 -3.73 1.87
N ASN A 18 3.01 -3.90 2.99
CA ASN A 18 3.19 -5.23 3.57
C ASN A 18 1.84 -5.77 4.06
N ARG A 19 1.50 -6.99 3.63
CA ARG A 19 0.24 -7.66 3.97
C ARG A 19 0.51 -8.88 4.83
N SER A 20 0.05 -8.85 6.06
CA SER A 20 0.13 -10.01 6.97
C SER A 20 -0.89 -11.09 6.60
N LEU A 21 -2.11 -10.68 6.22
CA LEU A 21 -3.21 -11.58 5.89
C LEU A 21 -3.65 -11.38 4.44
N THR A 22 -3.47 -12.41 3.63
CA THR A 22 -3.83 -12.38 2.20
C THR A 22 -4.88 -13.44 1.85
N GLY A 23 -5.68 -13.16 0.82
CA GLY A 23 -6.62 -14.10 0.24
C GLY A 23 -7.68 -14.62 1.23
N LYS A 24 -7.90 -15.94 1.24
CA LYS A 24 -8.90 -16.62 2.05
C LYS A 24 -8.60 -16.60 3.56
N TYR A 25 -7.34 -16.49 3.95
CA TYR A 25 -6.94 -16.54 5.38
C TYR A 25 -7.52 -15.38 6.19
N ARG A 26 -7.72 -14.21 5.60
CA ARG A 26 -8.37 -13.08 6.27
C ARG A 26 -9.83 -13.36 6.63
N TRP A 27 -10.58 -14.04 5.75
CA TRP A 27 -11.96 -14.42 6.01
C TRP A 27 -12.07 -15.52 7.07
N ILE A 28 -11.12 -16.47 7.06
CA ILE A 28 -11.03 -17.51 8.10
C ILE A 28 -10.74 -16.85 9.45
N PHE A 29 -9.83 -15.89 9.49
CA PHE A 29 -9.46 -15.17 10.72
C PHE A 29 -10.66 -14.40 11.30
N ILE A 30 -11.34 -13.57 10.49
CA ILE A 30 -12.52 -12.82 10.92
C ILE A 30 -13.66 -13.78 11.35
N GLY A 31 -13.90 -14.82 10.56
CA GLY A 31 -14.92 -15.82 10.85
C GLY A 31 -14.67 -16.58 12.14
N SER A 32 -13.41 -16.93 12.44
CA SER A 32 -13.05 -17.62 13.68
C SER A 32 -13.31 -16.74 14.91
N ILE A 33 -12.90 -15.46 14.87
CA ILE A 33 -13.16 -14.51 15.95
C ILE A 33 -14.67 -14.32 16.14
N ALA A 34 -15.42 -14.09 15.06
CA ALA A 34 -16.86 -13.91 15.11
C ALA A 34 -17.55 -15.15 15.72
N THR A 35 -17.14 -16.35 15.32
CA THR A 35 -17.68 -17.61 15.84
C THR A 35 -17.44 -17.75 17.35
N ILE A 36 -16.22 -17.46 17.81
CA ILE A 36 -15.88 -17.52 19.23
C ILE A 36 -16.71 -16.51 20.04
N CYS A 37 -16.73 -15.24 19.62
CA CYS A 37 -17.48 -14.18 20.31
C CYS A 37 -18.97 -14.50 20.39
N LEU A 38 -19.58 -14.91 19.27
CA LEU A 38 -21.00 -15.22 19.24
C LEU A 38 -21.34 -16.50 20.02
N SER A 39 -20.45 -17.51 20.06
CA SER A 39 -20.65 -18.71 20.85
C SER A 39 -20.68 -18.37 22.34
N ILE A 40 -19.73 -17.58 22.82
CA ILE A 40 -19.69 -17.12 24.21
C ILE A 40 -20.93 -16.28 24.53
N ALA A 41 -21.31 -15.34 23.68
CA ALA A 41 -22.48 -14.49 23.88
C ALA A 41 -23.79 -15.33 23.94
N THR A 42 -23.87 -16.37 23.13
CA THR A 42 -25.04 -17.27 23.12
C THR A 42 -25.15 -18.04 24.43
N ILE A 43 -24.05 -18.55 24.99
CA ILE A 43 -24.04 -19.23 26.29
C ILE A 43 -24.55 -18.29 27.39
N PHE A 44 -24.03 -17.07 27.46
CA PHE A 44 -24.47 -16.09 28.45
C PHE A 44 -25.92 -15.64 28.25
N PHE A 45 -26.38 -15.55 27.02
CA PHE A 45 -27.78 -15.26 26.70
C PHE A 45 -28.73 -16.34 27.30
N ILE A 46 -28.37 -17.63 27.15
CA ILE A 46 -29.15 -18.75 27.73
C ILE A 46 -29.14 -18.69 29.26
N LEU A 47 -28.04 -18.20 29.87
CA LEU A 47 -27.94 -18.01 31.32
C LEU A 47 -28.69 -16.77 31.84
N GLY A 48 -29.45 -16.06 30.98
CA GLY A 48 -30.29 -14.93 31.33
C GLY A 48 -29.63 -13.55 31.09
N ALA A 49 -28.41 -13.48 30.64
CA ALA A 49 -27.74 -12.23 30.32
C ALA A 49 -28.10 -11.74 28.90
N THR A 50 -29.34 -11.31 28.70
CA THR A 50 -29.95 -11.04 27.39
C THR A 50 -29.25 -9.90 26.62
N LEU A 51 -28.62 -8.93 27.30
CA LEU A 51 -27.95 -7.80 26.67
C LEU A 51 -26.61 -8.16 26.06
N ILE A 52 -25.99 -9.28 26.42
CA ILE A 52 -24.67 -9.68 25.90
C ILE A 52 -24.73 -9.95 24.40
N LEU A 53 -25.80 -10.55 23.91
CA LEU A 53 -25.94 -10.93 22.51
C LEU A 53 -25.95 -9.71 21.55
N PRO A 54 -26.75 -8.64 21.81
CA PRO A 54 -26.69 -7.41 21.02
C PRO A 54 -25.32 -6.76 21.07
N PHE A 55 -24.65 -6.72 22.23
CA PHE A 55 -23.30 -6.14 22.36
C PHE A 55 -22.26 -6.93 21.57
N ALA A 56 -22.27 -8.26 21.66
CA ALA A 56 -21.38 -9.11 20.87
C ALA A 56 -21.60 -8.93 19.36
N GLY A 57 -22.85 -8.78 18.93
CA GLY A 57 -23.17 -8.46 17.54
C GLY A 57 -22.59 -7.13 17.07
N LEU A 58 -22.71 -6.09 17.91
CA LEU A 58 -22.14 -4.77 17.64
C LEU A 58 -20.60 -4.83 17.59
N GLU A 59 -19.95 -5.54 18.51
CA GLU A 59 -18.50 -5.72 18.56
C GLU A 59 -17.97 -6.40 17.29
N VAL A 60 -18.61 -7.50 16.88
CA VAL A 60 -18.25 -8.21 15.63
C VAL A 60 -18.48 -7.31 14.41
N ALA A 61 -19.51 -6.48 14.39
CA ALA A 61 -19.76 -5.54 13.30
C ALA A 61 -18.65 -4.47 13.21
N ILE A 62 -18.30 -3.84 14.33
CA ILE A 62 -17.21 -2.83 14.39
C ILE A 62 -15.89 -3.45 13.95
N LEU A 63 -15.56 -4.63 14.46
CA LEU A 63 -14.34 -5.36 14.08
C LEU A 63 -14.31 -5.64 12.58
N SER A 64 -15.41 -6.10 12.01
CA SER A 64 -15.54 -6.39 10.58
C SER A 64 -15.34 -5.14 9.73
N ILE A 65 -15.89 -3.99 10.14
CA ILE A 65 -15.70 -2.71 9.47
C ILE A 65 -14.23 -2.28 9.53
N ALA A 66 -13.60 -2.38 10.71
CA ALA A 66 -12.19 -2.02 10.90
C ALA A 66 -11.28 -2.87 10.00
N PHE A 67 -11.50 -4.17 9.94
CA PHE A 67 -10.76 -5.05 9.03
C PHE A 67 -11.02 -4.73 7.56
N TYR A 68 -12.27 -4.45 7.18
CA TYR A 68 -12.60 -4.06 5.81
C TYR A 68 -11.82 -2.81 5.37
N LEU A 69 -11.79 -1.78 6.21
CA LEU A 69 -11.03 -0.54 5.94
C LEU A 69 -9.53 -0.80 5.85
N ASN A 70 -8.99 -1.60 6.77
CA ASN A 70 -7.58 -1.99 6.74
C ASN A 70 -7.22 -2.76 5.47
N PHE A 71 -8.06 -3.70 5.05
CA PHE A 71 -7.85 -4.46 3.81
C PHE A 71 -7.95 -3.59 2.56
N LYS A 72 -8.88 -2.64 2.55
CA LYS A 72 -9.00 -1.66 1.45
C LYS A 72 -7.73 -0.82 1.35
N TRP A 73 -7.23 -0.31 2.47
CA TRP A 73 -5.99 0.47 2.51
C TRP A 73 -4.78 -0.37 2.09
N SER A 74 -4.61 -1.57 2.65
CA SER A 74 -3.49 -2.45 2.32
C SER A 74 -3.52 -2.99 0.89
N SER A 75 -4.62 -2.81 0.18
CA SER A 75 -4.75 -3.22 -1.22
C SER A 75 -4.23 -2.18 -2.21
N GLN A 76 -3.80 -1.01 -1.74
CA GLN A 76 -3.18 0.02 -2.58
C GLN A 76 -1.94 -0.53 -3.29
N LYS A 77 -1.74 -0.07 -4.51
CA LYS A 77 -0.62 -0.45 -5.36
C LYS A 77 -0.18 0.78 -6.15
N GLU A 78 1.11 1.03 -6.16
CA GLU A 78 1.70 2.04 -7.02
C GLU A 78 2.66 1.35 -7.98
N VAL A 79 2.65 1.77 -9.23
CA VAL A 79 3.54 1.26 -10.27
C VAL A 79 4.25 2.44 -10.91
N ILE A 80 5.58 2.38 -10.89
CA ILE A 80 6.43 3.39 -11.49
C ILE A 80 7.08 2.75 -12.72
N TYR A 81 6.88 3.35 -13.86
CA TYR A 81 7.53 2.99 -15.11
C TYR A 81 8.56 4.06 -15.43
N ILE A 82 9.79 3.65 -15.69
CA ILE A 82 10.90 4.54 -16.07
C ILE A 82 11.54 3.98 -17.34
N ASN A 83 11.56 4.77 -18.39
CA ASN A 83 12.26 4.44 -19.63
C ASN A 83 13.04 5.65 -20.15
N PRO A 84 13.84 5.54 -21.21
CA PRO A 84 14.63 6.65 -21.75
C PRO A 84 13.80 7.89 -22.12
N GLN A 85 12.54 7.73 -22.51
CA GLN A 85 11.68 8.80 -23.01
C GLN A 85 10.79 9.39 -21.93
N GLU A 86 10.23 8.56 -21.03
CA GLU A 86 9.17 8.99 -20.12
C GLU A 86 9.26 8.34 -18.75
N VAL A 87 8.64 9.02 -17.78
CA VAL A 87 8.32 8.47 -16.47
C VAL A 87 6.80 8.46 -16.32
N ARG A 88 6.25 7.31 -15.91
CA ARG A 88 4.83 7.13 -15.68
C ARG A 88 4.61 6.54 -14.31
N ILE A 89 3.69 7.13 -13.55
CA ILE A 89 3.31 6.69 -12.22
C ILE A 89 1.82 6.36 -12.24
N GLU A 90 1.49 5.16 -11.85
CA GLU A 90 0.13 4.67 -11.74
C GLU A 90 -0.17 4.30 -10.30
N LYS A 91 -1.27 4.80 -9.76
CA LYS A 91 -1.74 4.49 -8.41
C LYS A 91 -3.15 3.96 -8.47
N GLY A 92 -3.43 2.94 -7.68
CA GLY A 92 -4.76 2.37 -7.61
C GLY A 92 -4.81 1.15 -6.71
N ASN A 93 -5.99 0.61 -6.57
CA ASN A 93 -6.23 -0.63 -5.84
C ASN A 93 -6.45 -1.77 -6.85
N ASN A 94 -7.69 -2.11 -7.16
CA ASN A 94 -8.05 -3.09 -8.20
C ASN A 94 -8.29 -2.42 -9.56
N LYS A 95 -8.45 -1.10 -9.58
CA LYS A 95 -8.59 -0.27 -10.77
C LYS A 95 -7.59 0.85 -10.70
N LEU A 96 -7.17 1.33 -11.88
CA LEU A 96 -6.36 2.53 -12.00
C LEU A 96 -7.19 3.73 -11.52
N GLU A 97 -6.73 4.38 -10.45
CA GLU A 97 -7.40 5.56 -9.86
C GLU A 97 -6.69 6.85 -10.24
N PHE A 98 -5.37 6.78 -10.43
CA PHE A 98 -4.54 7.92 -10.78
C PHE A 98 -3.44 7.47 -11.73
N SER A 99 -3.20 8.26 -12.78
CA SER A 99 -2.08 8.09 -13.71
C SER A 99 -1.44 9.44 -13.98
N TRP A 100 -0.12 9.49 -13.85
CA TRP A 100 0.69 10.65 -14.19
C TRP A 100 1.80 10.20 -15.14
N LYS A 101 2.03 10.99 -16.19
CA LYS A 101 3.00 10.69 -17.24
C LYS A 101 3.67 11.97 -17.69
N GLU A 102 5.00 11.96 -17.72
CA GLU A 102 5.82 13.10 -18.18
C GLU A 102 7.09 12.61 -18.89
N PHE A 103 7.66 13.47 -19.72
CA PHE A 103 8.95 13.17 -20.34
C PHE A 103 10.05 13.10 -19.28
N ARG A 104 10.93 12.09 -19.38
CA ARG A 104 12.03 11.88 -18.44
C ARG A 104 12.94 13.10 -18.32
N THR A 105 13.22 13.79 -19.44
CA THR A 105 14.07 15.00 -19.48
C THR A 105 13.53 16.16 -18.64
N PHE A 106 12.23 16.23 -18.39
CA PHE A 106 11.59 17.25 -17.54
C PHE A 106 11.25 16.75 -16.15
N THR A 107 11.62 15.52 -15.85
CA THR A 107 11.30 14.86 -14.58
C THR A 107 12.55 14.73 -13.73
N SER A 108 12.48 15.17 -12.48
CA SER A 108 13.54 15.00 -11.49
C SER A 108 13.03 14.12 -10.34
N PHE A 109 13.85 13.16 -9.91
CA PHE A 109 13.60 12.42 -8.68
C PHE A 109 13.96 13.29 -7.48
N VAL A 110 13.02 13.48 -6.57
CA VAL A 110 13.14 14.38 -5.42
C VAL A 110 13.04 13.57 -4.13
N ILE A 111 14.02 13.81 -3.26
CA ILE A 111 14.07 13.25 -1.92
C ILE A 111 13.86 14.40 -0.94
N SER A 112 12.74 14.42 -0.25
CA SER A 112 12.45 15.40 0.80
C SER A 112 12.59 14.72 2.15
N LYS A 113 13.41 15.31 3.04
CA LYS A 113 13.53 14.88 4.42
C LYS A 113 12.65 15.80 5.26
N GLU A 114 11.59 15.26 5.82
CA GLU A 114 10.67 15.99 6.70
C GLU A 114 11.13 15.93 8.16
N ASP A 115 11.76 14.80 8.55
CA ASP A 115 12.40 14.56 9.86
C ASP A 115 13.53 13.54 9.71
N LYS A 116 14.27 13.27 10.81
CA LYS A 116 15.41 12.32 10.82
C LYS A 116 15.01 10.92 10.33
N ASP A 117 13.76 10.51 10.53
CA ASP A 117 13.25 9.18 10.21
C ASP A 117 12.12 9.18 9.15
N ASN A 118 11.81 10.33 8.53
CA ASN A 118 10.74 10.42 7.53
C ASN A 118 11.25 11.00 6.22
N ILE A 119 11.54 10.10 5.28
CA ILE A 119 11.91 10.44 3.91
C ILE A 119 10.65 10.37 3.05
N GLN A 120 10.43 11.41 2.24
CA GLN A 120 9.42 11.39 1.19
C GLN A 120 10.12 11.32 -0.16
N LEU A 121 9.74 10.34 -0.96
CA LEU A 121 10.25 10.12 -2.30
C LEU A 121 9.20 10.57 -3.32
N GLY A 122 9.63 11.23 -4.38
CA GLY A 122 8.71 11.71 -5.40
C GLY A 122 9.38 12.04 -6.72
N PHE A 123 8.56 12.23 -7.72
CA PHE A 123 8.96 12.72 -9.03
C PHE A 123 8.39 14.11 -9.24
N ARG A 124 9.23 15.04 -9.64
CA ARG A 124 8.85 16.44 -9.90
C ARG A 124 8.97 16.76 -11.38
N SER A 125 7.92 17.32 -11.95
CA SER A 125 7.91 17.90 -13.29
C SER A 125 6.99 19.13 -13.32
N LYS A 126 7.37 20.17 -14.05
CA LYS A 126 6.58 21.39 -14.26
C LYS A 126 6.00 22.02 -12.97
N GLY A 127 6.76 21.96 -11.88
CA GLY A 127 6.35 22.48 -10.57
C GLY A 127 5.42 21.58 -9.76
N GLN A 128 4.98 20.46 -10.30
CA GLN A 128 4.21 19.44 -9.56
C GLN A 128 5.13 18.34 -9.05
N THR A 129 4.89 17.89 -7.81
CA THR A 129 5.61 16.76 -7.22
C THR A 129 4.61 15.66 -6.93
N ILE A 130 4.85 14.47 -7.48
CA ILE A 130 4.06 13.27 -7.20
C ILE A 130 4.86 12.39 -6.26
N TYR A 131 4.42 12.32 -5.01
CA TYR A 131 5.06 11.46 -4.01
C TYR A 131 4.68 10.00 -4.24
N VAL A 132 5.64 9.10 -4.01
CA VAL A 132 5.48 7.65 -4.18
C VAL A 132 5.91 6.90 -2.91
N GLY A 133 5.34 5.72 -2.68
CA GLY A 133 5.72 4.87 -1.56
C GLY A 133 5.40 5.45 -0.18
N SER A 134 4.33 6.23 -0.04
CA SER A 134 3.93 6.83 1.26
C SER A 134 3.64 5.78 2.34
N PHE A 135 3.29 4.57 1.95
CA PHE A 135 3.01 3.43 2.84
C PHE A 135 4.23 2.55 3.13
N LEU A 136 5.39 2.85 2.55
CA LEU A 136 6.64 2.15 2.80
C LEU A 136 7.24 2.60 4.14
N ASN A 137 7.91 1.66 4.83
CA ASN A 137 8.71 1.97 6.01
C ASN A 137 10.03 2.65 5.61
N PHE A 138 10.83 3.06 6.61
CA PHE A 138 12.09 3.77 6.36
C PHE A 138 13.07 2.96 5.52
N ASP A 139 13.29 1.69 5.87
CA ASP A 139 14.24 0.81 5.17
C ASP A 139 13.79 0.56 3.71
N GLU A 140 12.49 0.33 3.51
CA GLU A 140 11.93 0.17 2.16
C GLU A 140 12.03 1.46 1.33
N LYS A 141 11.90 2.64 1.96
CA LYS A 141 12.10 3.93 1.26
C LYS A 141 13.57 4.14 0.87
N GLU A 142 14.51 3.75 1.72
CA GLU A 142 15.94 3.80 1.40
C GLU A 142 16.26 2.85 0.24
N GLU A 143 15.76 1.63 0.26
CA GLU A 143 15.87 0.66 -0.84
C GLU A 143 15.32 1.25 -2.15
N LEU A 144 14.11 1.83 -2.12
CA LEU A 144 13.50 2.45 -3.28
C LEU A 144 14.33 3.62 -3.82
N LYS A 145 14.88 4.44 -2.94
CA LYS A 145 15.75 5.57 -3.29
C LYS A 145 16.99 5.10 -4.03
N GLU A 146 17.67 4.07 -3.52
CA GLU A 146 18.87 3.51 -4.12
C GLU A 146 18.58 2.92 -5.50
N GLU A 147 17.53 2.12 -5.62
CA GLU A 147 17.15 1.47 -6.87
C GLU A 147 16.72 2.49 -7.94
N VAL A 148 15.90 3.48 -7.59
CA VAL A 148 15.51 4.54 -8.53
C VAL A 148 16.72 5.35 -8.97
N SER A 149 17.63 5.69 -8.05
CA SER A 149 18.85 6.45 -8.36
C SER A 149 19.76 5.66 -9.30
N LYS A 150 19.88 4.35 -9.10
CA LYS A 150 20.64 3.44 -9.96
C LYS A 150 20.05 3.39 -11.37
N ILE A 151 18.74 3.19 -11.49
CA ILE A 151 18.03 3.18 -12.78
C ILE A 151 18.24 4.51 -13.53
N ILE A 152 18.08 5.64 -12.84
CA ILE A 152 18.28 6.96 -13.45
C ILE A 152 19.75 7.14 -13.93
N SER A 153 20.72 6.69 -13.14
CA SER A 153 22.14 6.78 -13.53
C SER A 153 22.46 5.89 -14.73
N GLU A 154 21.91 4.70 -14.80
CA GLU A 154 22.02 3.77 -15.92
C GLU A 154 21.46 4.38 -17.20
N LEU A 155 20.25 4.90 -17.15
CA LEU A 155 19.59 5.56 -18.28
C LEU A 155 20.25 6.88 -18.71
N ASN A 156 21.06 7.53 -17.85
CA ASN A 156 21.81 8.73 -18.20
C ASN A 156 23.18 8.42 -18.81
N SER A 157 23.64 7.17 -18.70
CA SER A 157 24.91 6.72 -19.27
C SER A 157 24.75 6.14 -20.69
N LEU A 158 23.52 5.99 -21.15
CA LEU A 158 23.17 5.62 -22.54
C LEU A 158 23.12 6.86 -23.42
#